data_c32a7e7798df1eb0fbb6012d110d35e6
#
_entry.id   c32a7e7798df1eb0fbb6012d110d35e6
#
_cell.length_a   1.000
_cell.length_b   1.000
_cell.length_c   1.000
_cell.angle_alpha   90.00
_cell.angle_beta   90.00
_cell.angle_gamma   90.00
#
_symmetry.space_group_name_H-M   'P 1'
#
loop_
_entity.id
_entity.type
_entity.pdbx_description
1 polymer ?
#
loop_
_entity_poly.entity_id
_entity_poly.type
_entity_poly.pdbx_seq_one_letter_code
_entity_poly.pdbx_strand_id
1 'polypeptide(L)'
;MKLKRLTALLLSVMLVLSLAACGGGKDAKDDSADGDLSGKEIIIGNITPVTGAQAAYGLAITNSIQLAIDEINAAGGILGATVKLSTKDDQGTPAEAVSGFNSLLSEGAAAIIGATLSSCTSAITSLADDEGIVLVTPSSTADSITTTDDYVFRSCFKDSFQGEMVAAYAKDQGWTKAAVLYATGDTYSSGLHDSFVKAAEKYGIEIVCEQSSSDTGAVDFSSQLATIAASGAGMLFAPYYYDAVGPKIIPQAREAGFKGAIMGCDGFDGTQDYTTGDLSAYENVYFTNHYSPEDSSEIVQSYVKNYTEKYGSESMNALGALAYDAMYMVKQAIEKAGSIDHEAIRDAMSGMHYVGVTGDMTLDETGTPEKSVAILTFTPSDGKLVQK
;
A
#
# COMPACT_ATOMS: atom_id res chain seq x y z
N MET A 1 -61.29 55.51 -28.97
CA MET A 1 -60.63 55.29 -27.66
C MET A 1 -60.63 53.80 -27.23
N LYS A 2 -61.44 52.91 -27.70
CA LYS A 2 -61.49 51.50 -27.24
C LYS A 2 -60.41 50.59 -27.88
N LEU A 3 -59.93 50.90 -29.09
CA LEU A 3 -58.93 50.08 -29.79
C LEU A 3 -57.51 50.26 -29.25
N LYS A 4 -57.15 51.49 -28.79
CA LYS A 4 -55.81 51.74 -28.18
C LYS A 4 -55.64 51.13 -26.79
N ARG A 5 -56.73 50.83 -26.06
CA ARG A 5 -56.66 50.17 -24.76
C ARG A 5 -56.55 48.67 -24.89
N LEU A 6 -57.02 48.05 -25.99
CA LEU A 6 -56.90 46.63 -26.23
C LEU A 6 -55.47 46.21 -26.65
N THR A 7 -54.81 47.09 -27.46
CA THR A 7 -53.40 46.89 -27.86
C THR A 7 -52.41 47.06 -26.68
N ALA A 8 -52.71 47.96 -25.75
CA ALA A 8 -51.89 48.14 -24.54
C ALA A 8 -52.00 46.94 -23.55
N LEU A 9 -53.22 46.32 -23.51
CA LEU A 9 -53.45 45.16 -22.65
C LEU A 9 -52.77 43.91 -23.21
N LEU A 10 -52.77 43.71 -24.55
CA LEU A 10 -52.07 42.60 -25.22
C LEU A 10 -50.54 42.71 -25.14
N LEU A 11 -49.97 43.93 -25.20
CA LEU A 11 -48.54 44.13 -25.03
C LEU A 11 -48.10 43.90 -23.58
N SER A 12 -48.94 44.24 -22.57
CA SER A 12 -48.59 43.99 -21.17
C SER A 12 -48.63 42.50 -20.79
N VAL A 13 -49.52 41.68 -21.42
CA VAL A 13 -49.59 40.26 -21.21
C VAL A 13 -48.39 39.52 -21.86
N MET A 14 -47.91 39.99 -23.04
CA MET A 14 -46.71 39.45 -23.65
C MET A 14 -45.43 39.81 -22.87
N LEU A 15 -45.35 40.98 -22.20
CA LEU A 15 -44.20 41.36 -21.41
C LEU A 15 -44.11 40.60 -20.07
N VAL A 16 -45.26 40.13 -19.52
CA VAL A 16 -45.29 39.35 -18.29
C VAL A 16 -44.94 37.86 -18.56
N LEU A 17 -45.20 37.36 -19.76
CA LEU A 17 -44.81 36.00 -20.18
C LEU A 17 -43.30 35.89 -20.53
N SER A 18 -42.61 37.00 -20.86
CA SER A 18 -41.15 36.97 -21.13
C SER A 18 -40.32 37.12 -19.88
N LEU A 19 -40.84 37.54 -18.74
CA LEU A 19 -40.16 37.60 -17.46
C LEU A 19 -40.29 36.31 -16.62
N ALA A 20 -41.13 35.39 -17.01
CA ALA A 20 -41.28 34.08 -16.36
C ALA A 20 -40.29 33.00 -16.92
N ALA A 21 -39.48 33.35 -17.96
CA ALA A 21 -38.53 32.45 -18.59
C ALA A 21 -37.05 32.68 -18.12
N CYS A 22 -36.82 33.60 -17.20
CA CYS A 22 -35.47 33.91 -16.66
C CYS A 22 -35.44 33.92 -15.12
N GLY A 23 -36.04 32.92 -14.48
CA GLY A 23 -36.08 32.82 -13.02
C GLY A 23 -36.29 31.40 -12.59
N GLY A 24 -35.31 30.55 -12.84
CA GLY A 24 -35.23 29.19 -12.40
C GLY A 24 -33.91 28.60 -12.80
N GLY A 25 -32.84 29.07 -12.18
CA GLY A 25 -31.67 28.24 -12.00
C GLY A 25 -32.11 27.05 -11.13
N LYS A 26 -32.73 26.04 -11.73
CA LYS A 26 -32.60 24.70 -11.22
C LYS A 26 -31.14 24.36 -11.51
N ASP A 27 -30.38 24.14 -10.45
CA ASP A 27 -29.25 23.25 -10.52
C ASP A 27 -29.69 22.12 -11.43
N ALA A 28 -29.01 21.96 -12.56
CA ALA A 28 -29.13 20.76 -13.34
C ALA A 28 -28.67 19.65 -12.40
N LYS A 29 -29.61 19.00 -11.71
CA LYS A 29 -29.34 17.62 -11.29
C LYS A 29 -28.95 16.94 -12.59
N ASP A 30 -27.73 16.52 -12.63
CA ASP A 30 -27.22 15.62 -13.64
C ASP A 30 -28.12 14.38 -13.56
N ASP A 31 -29.14 14.31 -14.44
CA ASP A 31 -30.01 13.15 -14.63
C ASP A 31 -29.24 12.09 -15.44
N SER A 32 -27.95 11.85 -15.10
CA SER A 32 -27.32 10.59 -15.41
C SER A 32 -28.05 9.53 -14.61
N ALA A 33 -28.53 8.47 -15.29
CA ALA A 33 -29.12 7.31 -14.64
C ALA A 33 -28.19 6.91 -13.49
N ASP A 34 -28.75 6.72 -12.31
CA ASP A 34 -28.02 6.41 -11.07
C ASP A 34 -26.96 5.33 -11.40
N GLY A 35 -25.66 5.66 -11.34
CA GLY A 35 -24.57 4.74 -11.63
C GLY A 35 -23.95 4.77 -13.03
N ASP A 36 -24.43 5.56 -14.00
CA ASP A 36 -23.81 5.67 -15.34
C ASP A 36 -22.86 6.89 -15.40
N LEU A 37 -21.56 6.62 -15.52
CA LEU A 37 -20.51 7.63 -15.68
C LEU A 37 -19.94 7.63 -17.11
N SER A 38 -20.63 7.09 -18.10
CA SER A 38 -20.17 6.98 -19.48
C SER A 38 -19.72 8.32 -20.05
N GLY A 39 -18.53 8.32 -20.65
CA GLY A 39 -17.90 9.51 -21.23
C GLY A 39 -17.24 10.45 -20.23
N LYS A 40 -17.25 10.14 -18.93
CA LYS A 40 -16.49 10.83 -17.90
C LYS A 40 -15.10 10.18 -17.73
N GLU A 41 -14.21 10.84 -17.00
CA GLU A 41 -12.93 10.33 -16.54
C GLU A 41 -12.94 10.24 -15.02
N ILE A 42 -12.40 9.15 -14.49
CA ILE A 42 -12.17 8.97 -13.06
C ILE A 42 -10.67 9.04 -12.82
N ILE A 43 -10.21 9.97 -12.01
CA ILE A 43 -8.81 10.10 -11.62
C ILE A 43 -8.59 9.30 -10.35
N ILE A 44 -7.69 8.33 -10.41
CA ILE A 44 -7.16 7.63 -9.24
C ILE A 44 -5.78 8.22 -8.93
N GLY A 45 -5.63 8.73 -7.71
CA GLY A 45 -4.35 9.21 -7.21
C GLY A 45 -3.43 8.06 -6.82
N ASN A 46 -2.13 8.26 -6.98
CA ASN A 46 -1.09 7.37 -6.44
C ASN A 46 0.01 8.22 -5.80
N ILE A 47 0.35 7.93 -4.54
CA ILE A 47 1.47 8.55 -3.82
C ILE A 47 2.47 7.46 -3.49
N THR A 48 3.70 7.58 -4.02
CA THR A 48 4.71 6.52 -3.90
C THR A 48 6.11 7.07 -4.19
N PRO A 49 7.20 6.48 -3.66
CA PRO A 49 8.55 6.92 -3.97
C PRO A 49 8.95 6.47 -5.38
N VAL A 50 8.74 7.33 -6.38
CA VAL A 50 9.20 7.06 -7.76
C VAL A 50 10.71 7.30 -7.87
N THR A 51 11.25 8.14 -6.99
CA THR A 51 12.69 8.37 -6.82
C THR A 51 13.11 8.13 -5.37
N GLY A 52 14.41 8.08 -5.10
CA GLY A 52 14.95 7.84 -3.76
C GLY A 52 15.33 6.37 -3.49
N ALA A 53 15.59 6.05 -2.23
CA ALA A 53 16.12 4.73 -1.83
C ALA A 53 15.14 3.58 -2.06
N GLN A 54 13.84 3.83 -1.89
CA GLN A 54 12.78 2.83 -2.06
C GLN A 54 12.08 2.92 -3.43
N ALA A 55 12.74 3.48 -4.44
CA ALA A 55 12.16 3.69 -5.78
C ALA A 55 11.69 2.38 -6.46
N ALA A 56 12.31 1.23 -6.15
CA ALA A 56 11.86 -0.04 -6.69
C ALA A 56 10.44 -0.42 -6.21
N TYR A 57 10.08 -0.09 -4.96
CA TYR A 57 8.71 -0.24 -4.49
C TYR A 57 7.74 0.66 -5.27
N GLY A 58 8.10 1.95 -5.41
CA GLY A 58 7.27 2.90 -6.13
C GLY A 58 7.04 2.53 -7.59
N LEU A 59 8.06 1.98 -8.24
CA LEU A 59 7.96 1.47 -9.61
C LEU A 59 7.00 0.27 -9.69
N ALA A 60 7.14 -0.71 -8.80
CA ALA A 60 6.27 -1.89 -8.74
C ALA A 60 4.80 -1.49 -8.51
N ILE A 61 4.56 -0.59 -7.55
CA ILE A 61 3.23 -0.07 -7.20
C ILE A 61 2.61 0.65 -8.40
N THR A 62 3.34 1.61 -9.00
CA THR A 62 2.84 2.39 -10.14
C THR A 62 2.52 1.49 -11.34
N ASN A 63 3.41 0.54 -11.65
CA ASN A 63 3.22 -0.41 -12.75
C ASN A 63 1.99 -1.31 -12.51
N SER A 64 1.80 -1.77 -11.28
CA SER A 64 0.68 -2.65 -10.93
C SER A 64 -0.67 -1.94 -10.94
N ILE A 65 -0.74 -0.70 -10.43
CA ILE A 65 -1.95 0.12 -10.54
C ILE A 65 -2.26 0.40 -12.02
N GLN A 66 -1.24 0.74 -12.83
CA GLN A 66 -1.43 1.00 -14.25
C GLN A 66 -1.88 -0.26 -15.00
N LEU A 67 -1.35 -1.45 -14.63
CA LEU A 67 -1.80 -2.72 -15.19
C LEU A 67 -3.28 -2.96 -14.91
N ALA A 68 -3.69 -2.80 -13.65
CA ALA A 68 -5.10 -2.92 -13.25
C ALA A 68 -5.99 -1.92 -13.99
N ILE A 69 -5.58 -0.66 -14.12
CA ILE A 69 -6.33 0.37 -14.85
C ILE A 69 -6.48 0.02 -16.33
N ASP A 70 -5.43 -0.49 -16.97
CA ASP A 70 -5.51 -0.89 -18.38
C ASP A 70 -6.49 -2.05 -18.59
N GLU A 71 -6.48 -3.04 -17.70
CA GLU A 71 -7.44 -4.16 -17.72
C GLU A 71 -8.87 -3.67 -17.45
N ILE A 72 -9.07 -2.79 -16.48
CA ILE A 72 -10.36 -2.18 -16.17
C ILE A 72 -10.89 -1.38 -17.37
N ASN A 73 -10.04 -0.56 -18.01
CA ASN A 73 -10.44 0.22 -19.16
C ASN A 73 -10.74 -0.66 -20.39
N ALA A 74 -9.99 -1.73 -20.59
CA ALA A 74 -10.25 -2.70 -21.65
C ALA A 74 -11.59 -3.44 -21.43
N ALA A 75 -12.01 -3.60 -20.17
CA ALA A 75 -13.31 -4.18 -19.81
C ALA A 75 -14.49 -3.18 -19.85
N GLY A 76 -14.26 -1.91 -20.21
CA GLY A 76 -15.30 -0.88 -20.31
C GLY A 76 -15.27 0.19 -19.22
N GLY A 77 -14.18 0.23 -18.42
CA GLY A 77 -13.98 1.22 -17.37
C GLY A 77 -14.75 0.92 -16.08
N ILE A 78 -14.91 1.93 -15.23
CA ILE A 78 -15.74 1.86 -14.01
C ILE A 78 -17.03 2.63 -14.27
N LEU A 79 -18.18 1.98 -14.18
CA LEU A 79 -19.49 2.55 -14.49
C LEU A 79 -19.51 3.26 -15.88
N GLY A 80 -18.76 2.73 -16.86
CA GLY A 80 -18.61 3.31 -18.19
C GLY A 80 -17.62 4.47 -18.32
N ALA A 81 -17.03 4.94 -17.23
CA ALA A 81 -16.00 5.96 -17.24
C ALA A 81 -14.61 5.37 -17.52
N THR A 82 -13.77 6.15 -18.20
CA THR A 82 -12.35 5.82 -18.38
C THR A 82 -11.59 6.19 -17.11
N VAL A 83 -10.78 5.26 -16.59
CA VAL A 83 -9.93 5.47 -15.41
C VAL A 83 -8.56 6.00 -15.83
N LYS A 84 -8.06 7.01 -15.12
CA LYS A 84 -6.73 7.59 -15.29
C LYS A 84 -5.94 7.54 -13.98
N LEU A 85 -4.65 7.23 -14.08
CA LEU A 85 -3.72 7.31 -12.97
C LEU A 85 -3.05 8.68 -12.93
N SER A 86 -3.00 9.30 -11.73
CA SER A 86 -2.15 10.44 -11.45
C SER A 86 -1.18 10.08 -10.33
N THR A 87 0.11 9.95 -10.64
CA THR A 87 1.15 9.58 -9.68
C THR A 87 1.90 10.80 -9.18
N LYS A 88 2.12 10.88 -7.86
CA LYS A 88 2.96 11.85 -7.18
C LYS A 88 4.13 11.14 -6.52
N ASP A 89 5.33 11.65 -6.79
CA ASP A 89 6.57 11.17 -6.18
C ASP A 89 6.73 11.75 -4.78
N ASP A 90 6.65 10.93 -3.75
CA ASP A 90 6.88 11.34 -2.36
C ASP A 90 8.34 11.19 -1.92
N GLN A 91 9.21 10.68 -2.80
CA GLN A 91 10.64 10.47 -2.53
C GLN A 91 10.92 9.70 -1.23
N GLY A 92 9.92 8.99 -0.70
CA GLY A 92 9.96 8.32 0.60
C GLY A 92 9.98 9.28 1.79
N THR A 93 9.46 10.51 1.63
CA THR A 93 9.44 11.51 2.71
C THR A 93 8.02 11.99 3.06
N PRO A 94 7.70 12.16 4.35
CA PRO A 94 6.38 12.65 4.79
C PRO A 94 5.98 14.00 4.20
N ALA A 95 6.93 14.93 4.01
CA ALA A 95 6.64 16.25 3.49
C ALA A 95 6.18 16.22 2.03
N GLU A 96 6.83 15.41 1.20
CA GLU A 96 6.45 15.24 -0.20
C GLU A 96 5.14 14.42 -0.33
N ALA A 97 4.88 13.47 0.59
CA ALA A 97 3.59 12.77 0.64
C ALA A 97 2.43 13.75 0.87
N VAL A 98 2.56 14.71 1.80
CA VAL A 98 1.58 15.77 2.03
C VAL A 98 1.42 16.67 0.79
N SER A 99 2.52 17.02 0.13
CA SER A 99 2.49 17.82 -1.11
C SER A 99 1.75 17.08 -2.23
N GLY A 100 2.07 15.79 -2.40
CA GLY A 100 1.41 14.89 -3.36
C GLY A 100 -0.08 14.76 -3.11
N PHE A 101 -0.48 14.59 -1.84
CA PHE A 101 -1.88 14.48 -1.42
C PHE A 101 -2.68 15.74 -1.83
N ASN A 102 -2.20 16.93 -1.46
CA ASN A 102 -2.86 18.19 -1.80
C ASN A 102 -2.94 18.40 -3.32
N SER A 103 -1.93 17.96 -4.09
CA SER A 103 -1.97 18.02 -5.55
C SER A 103 -3.08 17.12 -6.11
N LEU A 104 -3.23 15.91 -5.61
CA LEU A 104 -4.25 14.96 -6.07
C LEU A 104 -5.68 15.42 -5.73
N LEU A 105 -5.88 16.04 -4.57
CA LEU A 105 -7.15 16.71 -4.24
C LEU A 105 -7.48 17.79 -5.25
N SER A 106 -6.49 18.64 -5.58
CA SER A 106 -6.68 19.73 -6.54
C SER A 106 -6.98 19.25 -7.96
N GLU A 107 -6.56 18.03 -8.29
CA GLU A 107 -6.85 17.36 -9.57
C GLU A 107 -8.22 16.68 -9.59
N GLY A 108 -8.90 16.58 -8.44
CA GLY A 108 -10.20 15.93 -8.30
C GLY A 108 -10.11 14.41 -8.30
N ALA A 109 -9.11 13.85 -7.64
CA ALA A 109 -8.99 12.41 -7.46
C ALA A 109 -10.22 11.83 -6.73
N ALA A 110 -10.80 10.76 -7.26
CA ALA A 110 -11.94 10.07 -6.65
C ALA A 110 -11.54 9.20 -5.45
N ALA A 111 -10.32 8.69 -5.47
CA ALA A 111 -9.67 7.98 -4.37
C ALA A 111 -8.16 8.04 -4.56
N ILE A 112 -7.40 7.81 -3.49
CA ILE A 112 -5.93 7.80 -3.50
C ILE A 112 -5.43 6.43 -3.06
N ILE A 113 -4.53 5.83 -3.84
CA ILE A 113 -3.77 4.64 -3.47
C ILE A 113 -2.37 5.10 -3.03
N GLY A 114 -2.01 4.84 -1.77
CA GLY A 114 -0.74 5.32 -1.20
C GLY A 114 -0.89 5.65 0.30
N ALA A 115 0.12 6.23 0.99
CA ALA A 115 1.47 6.20 0.49
C ALA A 115 2.09 4.81 0.69
N THR A 116 3.35 4.64 0.23
CA THR A 116 4.02 3.33 0.30
C THR A 116 4.60 3.06 1.68
N LEU A 117 5.32 4.04 2.24
CA LEU A 117 6.00 3.90 3.52
C LEU A 117 5.10 4.34 4.68
N SER A 118 5.18 3.64 5.80
CA SER A 118 4.34 3.93 6.97
C SER A 118 4.50 5.36 7.49
N SER A 119 5.71 5.91 7.47
CA SER A 119 5.96 7.31 7.84
C SER A 119 5.28 8.31 6.92
N CYS A 120 5.25 8.02 5.61
CA CYS A 120 4.60 8.86 4.60
C CYS A 120 3.07 8.78 4.73
N THR A 121 2.52 7.58 4.90
CA THR A 121 1.08 7.41 5.09
C THR A 121 0.60 8.06 6.38
N SER A 122 1.32 7.90 7.49
CA SER A 122 0.98 8.56 8.75
C SER A 122 0.86 10.07 8.66
N ALA A 123 1.59 10.71 7.72
CA ALA A 123 1.54 12.15 7.51
C ALA A 123 0.28 12.63 6.77
N ILE A 124 -0.46 11.72 6.12
CA ILE A 124 -1.61 12.04 5.28
C ILE A 124 -2.93 11.40 5.75
N THR A 125 -2.91 10.53 6.78
CA THR A 125 -4.13 9.89 7.29
C THR A 125 -5.16 10.92 7.75
N SER A 126 -4.78 11.82 8.67
CA SER A 126 -5.69 12.87 9.15
C SER A 126 -6.16 13.82 8.05
N LEU A 127 -5.33 14.04 7.01
CA LEU A 127 -5.74 14.86 5.86
C LEU A 127 -6.81 14.14 5.04
N ALA A 128 -6.68 12.82 4.86
CA ALA A 128 -7.68 12.02 4.14
C ALA A 128 -9.04 12.05 4.85
N ASP A 129 -9.03 11.98 6.19
CA ASP A 129 -10.23 12.07 7.02
C ASP A 129 -10.83 13.49 7.01
N ASP A 130 -10.02 14.53 7.19
CA ASP A 130 -10.45 15.94 7.17
C ASP A 130 -11.08 16.35 5.82
N GLU A 131 -10.52 15.86 4.71
CA GLU A 131 -10.99 16.14 3.34
C GLU A 131 -12.06 15.14 2.89
N GLY A 132 -12.29 14.09 3.65
CA GLY A 132 -13.28 13.05 3.38
C GLY A 132 -12.99 12.26 2.10
N ILE A 133 -11.72 12.00 1.76
CA ILE A 133 -11.32 11.24 0.58
C ILE A 133 -10.77 9.87 0.95
N VAL A 134 -11.23 8.82 0.26
CA VAL A 134 -10.75 7.46 0.49
C VAL A 134 -9.26 7.33 0.14
N LEU A 135 -8.48 6.93 1.14
CA LEU A 135 -7.06 6.60 1.05
C LEU A 135 -6.87 5.10 1.28
N VAL A 136 -6.35 4.38 0.30
CA VAL A 136 -6.03 2.96 0.42
C VAL A 136 -4.52 2.79 0.35
N THR A 137 -3.86 2.56 1.50
CA THR A 137 -2.43 2.24 1.44
C THR A 137 -2.22 0.77 1.05
N PRO A 138 -1.38 0.50 0.03
CA PRO A 138 -1.08 -0.88 -0.33
C PRO A 138 -0.14 -1.56 0.67
N SER A 139 0.76 -0.83 1.32
CA SER A 139 1.92 -1.41 1.98
C SER A 139 2.32 -0.79 3.32
N SER A 140 1.61 0.23 3.80
CA SER A 140 1.89 0.80 5.12
C SER A 140 1.28 -0.06 6.22
N THR A 141 2.13 -0.85 6.87
CA THR A 141 1.74 -1.88 7.81
C THR A 141 1.65 -1.42 9.27
N ALA A 142 2.20 -0.24 9.61
CA ALA A 142 2.17 0.26 10.98
C ALA A 142 0.74 0.26 11.56
N ASP A 143 0.59 -0.21 12.79
CA ASP A 143 -0.72 -0.40 13.41
C ASP A 143 -1.52 0.90 13.52
N SER A 144 -0.83 2.04 13.65
CA SER A 144 -1.43 3.36 13.79
C SER A 144 -2.10 3.92 12.53
N ILE A 145 -1.92 3.29 11.37
CA ILE A 145 -2.41 3.83 10.08
C ILE A 145 -3.94 3.83 9.99
N THR A 146 -4.60 2.84 10.53
CA THR A 146 -6.06 2.63 10.36
C THR A 146 -6.82 2.50 11.69
N THR A 147 -6.34 3.11 12.78
CA THR A 147 -6.95 2.94 14.11
C THR A 147 -8.12 3.87 14.38
N THR A 148 -8.18 5.01 13.72
CA THR A 148 -9.11 6.11 14.07
C THR A 148 -9.76 6.79 12.87
N ASP A 149 -9.27 6.54 11.66
CA ASP A 149 -9.66 7.30 10.48
C ASP A 149 -10.68 6.53 9.64
N ASP A 150 -11.85 7.12 9.43
CA ASP A 150 -12.96 6.50 8.69
C ASP A 150 -12.70 6.38 7.18
N TYR A 151 -11.78 7.18 6.63
CA TYR A 151 -11.49 7.24 5.20
C TYR A 151 -10.19 6.52 4.81
N VAL A 152 -9.48 5.93 5.77
CA VAL A 152 -8.20 5.24 5.54
C VAL A 152 -8.38 3.74 5.61
N PHE A 153 -7.96 3.06 4.56
CA PHE A 153 -8.01 1.61 4.39
C PHE A 153 -6.64 1.08 3.99
N ARG A 154 -6.45 -0.24 4.08
CA ARG A 154 -5.24 -0.89 3.57
C ARG A 154 -5.55 -2.20 2.87
N SER A 155 -4.71 -2.62 1.93
CA SER A 155 -4.73 -3.97 1.35
C SER A 155 -3.69 -4.91 1.99
N CYS A 156 -2.73 -4.37 2.76
CA CYS A 156 -1.74 -5.13 3.53
C CYS A 156 -2.28 -5.50 4.93
N PHE A 157 -1.64 -6.44 5.60
CA PHE A 157 -1.83 -6.70 7.03
C PHE A 157 -1.04 -5.68 7.87
N LYS A 158 -1.11 -5.77 9.20
CA LYS A 158 -0.45 -4.84 10.12
C LYS A 158 0.77 -5.44 10.84
N ASP A 159 1.63 -4.55 11.37
CA ASP A 159 2.88 -4.91 12.04
C ASP A 159 2.69 -5.82 13.24
N SER A 160 1.63 -5.62 14.02
CA SER A 160 1.32 -6.50 15.16
C SER A 160 1.08 -7.94 14.72
N PHE A 161 0.46 -8.15 13.55
CA PHE A 161 0.29 -9.47 12.97
C PHE A 161 1.62 -10.04 12.45
N GLN A 162 2.43 -9.24 11.74
CA GLN A 162 3.75 -9.69 11.27
C GLN A 162 4.67 -10.09 12.42
N GLY A 163 4.77 -9.24 13.46
CA GLY A 163 5.60 -9.53 14.64
C GLY A 163 5.19 -10.82 15.33
N GLU A 164 3.88 -11.10 15.42
CA GLU A 164 3.37 -12.37 15.96
C GLU A 164 3.76 -13.57 15.09
N MET A 165 3.61 -13.44 13.77
CA MET A 165 3.97 -14.52 12.83
C MET A 165 5.47 -14.80 12.82
N VAL A 166 6.31 -13.78 12.89
CA VAL A 166 7.78 -13.94 13.05
C VAL A 166 8.13 -14.71 14.33
N ALA A 167 7.52 -14.34 15.47
CA ALA A 167 7.78 -15.02 16.73
C ALA A 167 7.26 -16.46 16.75
N ALA A 168 6.08 -16.70 16.16
CA ALA A 168 5.53 -18.05 16.00
C ALA A 168 6.45 -18.94 15.16
N TYR A 169 6.89 -18.42 14.00
CA TYR A 169 7.82 -19.14 13.13
C TYR A 169 9.17 -19.40 13.80
N ALA A 170 9.74 -18.40 14.50
CA ALA A 170 10.99 -18.57 15.25
C ALA A 170 10.89 -19.69 16.30
N LYS A 171 9.76 -19.77 17.03
CA LYS A 171 9.49 -20.86 17.96
C LYS A 171 9.43 -22.22 17.28
N ASP A 172 8.75 -22.31 16.14
CA ASP A 172 8.62 -23.57 15.39
C ASP A 172 9.97 -24.06 14.84
N GLN A 173 10.87 -23.11 14.51
CA GLN A 173 12.25 -23.41 14.13
C GLN A 173 13.18 -23.70 15.32
N GLY A 174 12.69 -23.56 16.56
CA GLY A 174 13.49 -23.75 17.77
C GLY A 174 14.48 -22.62 18.08
N TRP A 175 14.31 -21.44 17.52
CA TRP A 175 15.11 -20.26 17.80
C TRP A 175 14.63 -19.59 19.10
N THR A 176 15.24 -19.96 20.20
CA THR A 176 14.82 -19.52 21.53
C THR A 176 15.52 -18.24 22.01
N LYS A 177 16.54 -17.75 21.28
CA LYS A 177 17.28 -16.53 21.57
C LYS A 177 17.36 -15.66 20.31
N ALA A 178 16.87 -14.45 20.41
CA ALA A 178 16.87 -13.48 19.32
C ALA A 178 17.69 -12.24 19.67
N ALA A 179 18.35 -11.68 18.67
CA ALA A 179 18.80 -10.29 18.67
C ALA A 179 17.88 -9.46 17.77
N VAL A 180 17.78 -8.17 18.04
CA VAL A 180 17.02 -7.24 17.21
C VAL A 180 17.92 -6.10 16.76
N LEU A 181 17.83 -5.74 15.49
CA LEU A 181 18.44 -4.54 14.90
C LEU A 181 17.32 -3.74 14.22
N TYR A 182 17.08 -2.50 14.63
CA TYR A 182 15.98 -1.69 14.13
C TYR A 182 16.35 -0.20 13.98
N ALA A 183 15.55 0.55 13.22
CA ALA A 183 15.69 1.99 13.05
C ALA A 183 14.70 2.74 13.96
N THR A 184 15.24 3.51 14.93
CA THR A 184 14.42 4.19 15.94
C THR A 184 13.60 5.34 15.38
N GLY A 185 14.04 5.96 14.30
CA GLY A 185 13.37 7.10 13.66
C GLY A 185 12.43 6.73 12.50
N ASP A 186 12.22 5.44 12.25
CA ASP A 186 11.32 4.95 11.20
C ASP A 186 10.10 4.25 11.81
N THR A 187 8.90 4.66 11.34
CA THR A 187 7.62 4.19 11.90
C THR A 187 7.41 2.68 11.70
N TYR A 188 7.78 2.15 10.53
CA TYR A 188 7.68 0.73 10.21
C TYR A 188 8.66 -0.09 11.07
N SER A 189 9.94 0.28 11.04
CA SER A 189 11.00 -0.47 11.72
C SER A 189 10.79 -0.49 13.24
N SER A 190 10.43 0.63 13.86
CA SER A 190 10.14 0.72 15.30
C SER A 190 8.85 0.01 15.68
N GLY A 191 7.79 0.11 14.86
CA GLY A 191 6.54 -0.60 15.10
C GLY A 191 6.70 -2.12 15.08
N LEU A 192 7.46 -2.63 14.13
CA LEU A 192 7.78 -4.06 14.05
C LEU A 192 8.67 -4.54 15.18
N HIS A 193 9.66 -3.71 15.60
CA HIS A 193 10.45 -4.00 16.81
C HIS A 193 9.52 -4.23 18.01
N ASP A 194 8.64 -3.28 18.32
CA ASP A 194 7.76 -3.34 19.48
C ASP A 194 6.80 -4.55 19.39
N SER A 195 6.28 -4.81 18.20
CA SER A 195 5.39 -5.94 17.92
C SER A 195 6.09 -7.28 18.10
N PHE A 196 7.30 -7.43 17.58
CA PHE A 196 8.10 -8.66 17.73
C PHE A 196 8.53 -8.88 19.17
N VAL A 197 9.03 -7.87 19.88
CA VAL A 197 9.47 -7.98 21.28
C VAL A 197 8.31 -8.43 22.16
N LYS A 198 7.11 -7.85 21.99
CA LYS A 198 5.90 -8.26 22.67
C LYS A 198 5.49 -9.70 22.35
N ALA A 199 5.59 -10.10 21.09
CA ALA A 199 5.27 -11.47 20.67
C ALA A 199 6.33 -12.47 21.17
N ALA A 200 7.61 -12.10 21.20
CA ALA A 200 8.69 -12.92 21.69
C ALA A 200 8.45 -13.39 23.13
N GLU A 201 7.96 -12.52 24.00
CA GLU A 201 7.57 -12.87 25.37
C GLU A 201 6.47 -13.97 25.39
N LYS A 202 5.44 -13.82 24.55
CA LYS A 202 4.32 -14.79 24.42
C LYS A 202 4.81 -16.15 23.97
N TYR A 203 5.79 -16.18 23.06
CA TYR A 203 6.30 -17.43 22.46
C TYR A 203 7.54 -17.99 23.18
N GLY A 204 8.01 -17.35 24.25
CA GLY A 204 9.13 -17.81 25.07
C GLY A 204 10.49 -17.63 24.38
N ILE A 205 10.64 -16.59 23.56
CA ILE A 205 11.89 -16.20 22.91
C ILE A 205 12.56 -15.13 23.76
N GLU A 206 13.80 -15.38 24.18
CA GLU A 206 14.62 -14.42 24.94
C GLU A 206 15.27 -13.40 23.97
N ILE A 207 15.02 -12.12 24.16
CA ILE A 207 15.74 -11.05 23.47
C ILE A 207 17.06 -10.82 24.19
N VAL A 208 18.15 -11.35 23.61
CA VAL A 208 19.50 -11.30 24.24
C VAL A 208 20.33 -10.10 23.85
N CYS A 209 19.93 -9.38 22.79
CA CYS A 209 20.63 -8.19 22.31
C CYS A 209 19.69 -7.31 21.50
N GLU A 210 19.68 -6.01 21.78
CA GLU A 210 18.99 -5.02 20.97
C GLU A 210 20.01 -3.97 20.51
N GLN A 211 20.01 -3.67 19.22
CA GLN A 211 20.84 -2.66 18.58
C GLN A 211 19.96 -1.81 17.65
N SER A 212 20.39 -0.58 17.41
CA SER A 212 19.61 0.32 16.56
C SER A 212 20.48 1.23 15.69
N SER A 213 19.88 1.75 14.63
CA SER A 213 20.29 2.94 13.90
C SER A 213 19.30 4.08 14.12
N SER A 214 19.68 5.31 13.77
CA SER A 214 18.77 6.47 13.84
C SER A 214 17.66 6.40 12.80
N ASP A 215 17.99 5.86 11.61
CA ASP A 215 17.10 5.78 10.45
C ASP A 215 17.41 4.53 9.61
N THR A 216 16.61 4.29 8.59
CA THR A 216 16.79 3.15 7.65
C THR A 216 17.87 3.39 6.61
N GLY A 217 18.36 4.61 6.44
CA GLY A 217 19.38 5.00 5.46
C GLY A 217 20.81 4.73 5.87
N ALA A 218 21.04 4.19 7.09
CA ALA A 218 22.38 3.85 7.56
C ALA A 218 23.11 2.91 6.57
N VAL A 219 24.40 3.15 6.36
CA VAL A 219 25.21 2.39 5.40
C VAL A 219 26.20 1.43 6.06
N ASP A 220 26.50 1.64 7.34
CA ASP A 220 27.44 0.83 8.13
C ASP A 220 26.78 0.38 9.44
N PHE A 221 26.64 -0.92 9.58
CA PHE A 221 26.10 -1.61 10.75
C PHE A 221 27.14 -2.47 11.48
N SER A 222 28.42 -2.35 11.11
CA SER A 222 29.49 -3.24 11.57
C SER A 222 29.58 -3.32 13.09
N SER A 223 29.43 -2.19 13.78
CA SER A 223 29.50 -2.14 15.26
C SER A 223 28.34 -2.86 15.91
N GLN A 224 27.12 -2.61 15.43
CA GLN A 224 25.91 -3.25 15.93
C GLN A 224 25.94 -4.75 15.67
N LEU A 225 26.31 -5.15 14.45
CA LEU A 225 26.34 -6.54 14.02
C LEU A 225 27.47 -7.35 14.71
N ALA A 226 28.62 -6.73 15.04
CA ALA A 226 29.64 -7.35 15.86
C ALA A 226 29.12 -7.65 17.27
N THR A 227 28.35 -6.73 17.87
CA THR A 227 27.71 -6.92 19.18
C THR A 227 26.68 -8.04 19.11
N ILE A 228 25.85 -8.06 18.07
CA ILE A 228 24.86 -9.10 17.82
C ILE A 228 25.53 -10.47 17.62
N ALA A 229 26.59 -10.55 16.84
CA ALA A 229 27.31 -11.81 16.61
C ALA A 229 27.91 -12.40 17.90
N ALA A 230 28.30 -11.54 18.85
CA ALA A 230 28.83 -11.95 20.15
C ALA A 230 27.76 -12.27 21.20
N SER A 231 26.48 -11.95 20.95
CA SER A 231 25.38 -12.06 21.94
C SER A 231 24.92 -13.49 22.24
N GLY A 232 25.26 -14.44 21.37
CA GLY A 232 24.74 -15.82 21.44
C GLY A 232 23.30 -15.97 20.91
N ALA A 233 22.77 -14.98 20.17
CA ALA A 233 21.49 -15.08 19.49
C ALA A 233 21.53 -16.16 18.39
N GLY A 234 20.50 -16.97 18.31
CA GLY A 234 20.29 -17.93 17.23
C GLY A 234 19.58 -17.34 16.03
N MET A 235 18.95 -16.18 16.21
CA MET A 235 18.22 -15.43 15.20
C MET A 235 18.49 -13.92 15.35
N LEU A 236 18.61 -13.22 14.23
CA LEU A 236 18.57 -11.77 14.14
C LEU A 236 17.24 -11.36 13.49
N PHE A 237 16.43 -10.58 14.19
CA PHE A 237 15.28 -9.88 13.62
C PHE A 237 15.71 -8.48 13.17
N ALA A 238 15.51 -8.15 11.89
CA ALA A 238 15.97 -6.91 11.30
C ALA A 238 14.90 -6.27 10.41
N PRO A 239 13.89 -5.58 10.97
CA PRO A 239 12.80 -4.97 10.21
C PRO A 239 13.27 -3.70 9.48
N TYR A 240 13.93 -3.87 8.34
CA TYR A 240 14.40 -2.82 7.44
C TYR A 240 13.87 -3.05 6.03
N TYR A 241 14.07 -2.06 5.15
CA TYR A 241 13.75 -2.15 3.73
C TYR A 241 14.88 -2.80 2.93
N TYR A 242 14.56 -3.34 1.78
CA TYR A 242 15.45 -4.10 0.90
C TYR A 242 16.78 -3.41 0.59
N ASP A 243 16.79 -2.07 0.47
CA ASP A 243 17.98 -1.26 0.15
C ASP A 243 19.02 -1.18 1.27
N ALA A 244 18.59 -1.45 2.51
CA ALA A 244 19.48 -1.65 3.65
C ALA A 244 19.81 -3.12 3.85
N VAL A 245 18.82 -3.99 3.71
CA VAL A 245 18.94 -5.41 4.04
C VAL A 245 19.87 -6.14 3.09
N GLY A 246 19.57 -6.09 1.80
CA GLY A 246 20.29 -6.83 0.77
C GLY A 246 21.77 -6.44 0.71
N PRO A 247 22.09 -5.20 0.37
CA PRO A 247 23.48 -4.81 0.13
C PRO A 247 24.29 -4.53 1.40
N LYS A 248 23.68 -4.43 2.59
CA LYS A 248 24.37 -3.95 3.80
C LYS A 248 24.20 -4.90 4.99
N ILE A 249 22.98 -5.07 5.54
CA ILE A 249 22.76 -5.78 6.80
C ILE A 249 23.15 -7.25 6.68
N ILE A 250 22.66 -7.96 5.66
CA ILE A 250 22.95 -9.40 5.50
C ILE A 250 24.45 -9.64 5.30
N PRO A 251 25.15 -9.02 4.33
CA PRO A 251 26.57 -9.21 4.15
C PRO A 251 27.39 -8.86 5.41
N GLN A 252 27.15 -7.69 6.01
CA GLN A 252 27.88 -7.26 7.20
C GLN A 252 27.62 -8.17 8.41
N ALA A 253 26.41 -8.74 8.56
CA ALA A 253 26.14 -9.72 9.62
C ALA A 253 26.99 -10.98 9.45
N ARG A 254 27.12 -11.49 8.22
CA ARG A 254 27.95 -12.67 7.91
C ARG A 254 29.45 -12.36 8.09
N GLU A 255 29.90 -11.19 7.66
CA GLU A 255 31.28 -10.70 7.89
C GLU A 255 31.59 -10.56 9.38
N ALA A 256 30.66 -10.09 10.21
CA ALA A 256 30.77 -10.06 11.66
C ALA A 256 30.79 -11.45 12.33
N GLY A 257 30.57 -12.51 11.55
CA GLY A 257 30.56 -13.89 12.04
C GLY A 257 29.21 -14.38 12.55
N PHE A 258 28.11 -13.64 12.34
CA PHE A 258 26.78 -14.10 12.70
C PHE A 258 26.35 -15.26 11.77
N LYS A 259 26.10 -16.43 12.35
CA LYS A 259 25.74 -17.66 11.62
C LYS A 259 24.26 -18.07 11.80
N GLY A 260 23.54 -17.37 12.69
CA GLY A 260 22.14 -17.63 12.97
C GLY A 260 21.24 -17.27 11.80
N ALA A 261 19.95 -17.53 11.95
CA ALA A 261 18.93 -17.10 11.01
C ALA A 261 18.81 -15.57 11.01
N ILE A 262 18.57 -14.98 9.83
CA ILE A 262 18.18 -13.57 9.70
C ILE A 262 16.72 -13.55 9.28
N MET A 263 15.88 -12.87 10.04
CA MET A 263 14.45 -12.79 9.82
C MET A 263 14.02 -11.33 9.68
N GLY A 264 13.26 -11.05 8.65
CA GLY A 264 12.64 -9.76 8.42
C GLY A 264 11.14 -9.87 8.16
N CYS A 265 10.60 -8.80 7.66
CA CYS A 265 9.21 -8.66 7.29
C CYS A 265 9.10 -8.28 5.80
N ASP A 266 7.92 -7.88 5.35
CA ASP A 266 7.60 -7.55 3.96
C ASP A 266 8.56 -6.53 3.30
N GLY A 267 9.18 -5.66 4.11
CA GLY A 267 10.24 -4.76 3.66
C GLY A 267 11.50 -5.46 3.09
N PHE A 268 11.63 -6.79 3.23
CA PHE A 268 12.71 -7.55 2.59
C PHE A 268 12.43 -7.86 1.11
N ASP A 269 11.18 -7.78 0.67
CA ASP A 269 10.84 -8.09 -0.72
C ASP A 269 11.47 -7.05 -1.67
N GLY A 270 12.17 -7.52 -2.69
CA GLY A 270 13.04 -6.72 -3.54
C GLY A 270 14.54 -6.88 -3.20
N THR A 271 14.88 -7.52 -2.07
CA THR A 271 16.28 -7.80 -1.70
C THR A 271 17.01 -8.62 -2.77
N GLN A 272 16.32 -9.54 -3.44
CA GLN A 272 16.89 -10.38 -4.50
C GLN A 272 17.50 -9.55 -5.66
N ASP A 273 16.96 -8.39 -5.96
CA ASP A 273 17.42 -7.51 -7.05
C ASP A 273 18.75 -6.80 -6.71
N TYR A 274 19.12 -6.81 -5.43
CA TYR A 274 20.34 -6.22 -4.91
C TYR A 274 21.40 -7.26 -4.50
N THR A 275 21.09 -8.55 -4.67
CA THR A 275 22.04 -9.63 -4.37
C THR A 275 23.07 -9.74 -5.48
N THR A 276 24.22 -9.09 -5.30
CA THR A 276 25.33 -9.20 -6.23
C THR A 276 26.48 -9.99 -5.59
N GLY A 277 26.95 -11.06 -6.25
CA GLY A 277 28.10 -11.82 -5.81
C GLY A 277 27.78 -13.13 -5.11
N ASP A 278 28.37 -13.37 -3.93
CA ASP A 278 28.22 -14.63 -3.21
C ASP A 278 26.86 -14.74 -2.50
N LEU A 279 25.97 -15.53 -3.07
CA LEU A 279 24.62 -15.77 -2.50
C LEU A 279 24.64 -16.62 -1.21
N SER A 280 25.77 -17.18 -0.80
CA SER A 280 25.88 -17.93 0.45
C SER A 280 25.56 -17.09 1.70
N ALA A 281 25.74 -15.77 1.62
CA ALA A 281 25.34 -14.85 2.70
C ALA A 281 23.83 -14.88 2.98
N TYR A 282 23.02 -15.23 1.98
CA TYR A 282 21.55 -15.28 2.07
C TYR A 282 21.01 -16.64 2.54
N GLU A 283 21.89 -17.61 2.85
CA GLU A 283 21.45 -18.82 3.51
C GLU A 283 20.85 -18.51 4.89
N ASN A 284 19.74 -19.18 5.23
CA ASN A 284 19.00 -18.96 6.47
C ASN A 284 18.50 -17.52 6.65
N VAL A 285 18.11 -16.86 5.54
CA VAL A 285 17.40 -15.58 5.54
C VAL A 285 15.94 -15.82 5.19
N TYR A 286 15.04 -15.29 6.01
CA TYR A 286 13.59 -15.48 5.92
C TYR A 286 12.87 -14.15 6.11
N PHE A 287 11.66 -14.04 5.59
CA PHE A 287 10.80 -12.89 5.85
C PHE A 287 9.32 -13.22 5.65
N THR A 288 8.46 -12.48 6.36
CA THR A 288 7.01 -12.53 6.11
C THR A 288 6.68 -11.75 4.84
N ASN A 289 5.71 -12.25 4.08
CA ASN A 289 5.24 -11.57 2.88
C ASN A 289 3.74 -11.77 2.68
N HIS A 290 3.15 -10.96 1.80
CA HIS A 290 1.71 -10.92 1.55
C HIS A 290 1.23 -12.00 0.58
N TYR A 291 2.11 -12.53 -0.26
CA TYR A 291 1.84 -13.60 -1.21
C TYR A 291 3.17 -14.28 -1.61
N SER A 292 3.06 -15.37 -2.34
CA SER A 292 4.18 -15.99 -3.05
C SER A 292 3.95 -15.89 -4.56
N PRO A 293 4.90 -15.40 -5.36
CA PRO A 293 4.76 -15.40 -6.82
C PRO A 293 4.73 -16.82 -7.43
N GLU A 294 5.11 -17.84 -6.63
CA GLU A 294 5.04 -19.27 -7.02
C GLU A 294 3.68 -19.91 -6.69
N ASP A 295 2.75 -19.18 -6.05
CA ASP A 295 1.40 -19.70 -5.81
C ASP A 295 0.73 -20.10 -7.12
N SER A 296 0.22 -21.34 -7.17
CA SER A 296 -0.33 -21.93 -8.40
C SER A 296 -1.76 -21.49 -8.72
N SER A 297 -2.36 -20.63 -7.90
CA SER A 297 -3.71 -20.11 -8.16
C SER A 297 -3.75 -19.31 -9.46
N GLU A 298 -4.87 -19.43 -10.18
CA GLU A 298 -5.04 -18.76 -11.48
C GLU A 298 -4.90 -17.23 -11.36
N ILE A 299 -5.39 -16.64 -10.26
CA ILE A 299 -5.33 -15.20 -10.04
C ILE A 299 -3.89 -14.71 -9.89
N VAL A 300 -3.07 -15.42 -9.10
CA VAL A 300 -1.65 -15.07 -8.92
C VAL A 300 -0.89 -15.25 -10.23
N GLN A 301 -1.04 -16.40 -10.90
CA GLN A 301 -0.32 -16.67 -12.14
C GLN A 301 -0.74 -15.76 -13.29
N SER A 302 -1.99 -15.30 -13.34
CA SER A 302 -2.45 -14.30 -14.31
C SER A 302 -1.79 -12.95 -14.06
N TYR A 303 -1.75 -12.48 -12.80
CA TYR A 303 -1.05 -11.24 -12.45
C TYR A 303 0.44 -11.31 -12.79
N VAL A 304 1.14 -12.36 -12.33
CA VAL A 304 2.57 -12.55 -12.60
C VAL A 304 2.87 -12.54 -14.09
N LYS A 305 2.06 -13.24 -14.88
CA LYS A 305 2.20 -13.28 -16.35
C LYS A 305 2.00 -11.90 -16.96
N ASN A 306 0.86 -11.24 -16.68
CA ASN A 306 0.50 -9.96 -17.28
C ASN A 306 1.50 -8.87 -16.90
N TYR A 307 1.95 -8.85 -15.63
CA TYR A 307 2.97 -7.93 -15.17
C TYR A 307 4.30 -8.17 -15.90
N THR A 308 4.77 -9.42 -15.92
CA THR A 308 6.05 -9.78 -16.52
C THR A 308 6.08 -9.52 -18.04
N GLU A 309 5.00 -9.82 -18.75
CA GLU A 309 4.88 -9.53 -20.20
C GLU A 309 4.98 -8.03 -20.49
N LYS A 310 4.47 -7.18 -19.61
CA LYS A 310 4.42 -5.73 -19.83
C LYS A 310 5.64 -4.97 -19.30
N TYR A 311 6.16 -5.36 -18.15
CA TYR A 311 7.17 -4.60 -17.40
C TYR A 311 8.47 -5.37 -17.12
N GLY A 312 8.50 -6.68 -17.40
CA GLY A 312 9.59 -7.55 -16.95
C GLY A 312 9.40 -8.02 -15.50
N SER A 313 10.22 -8.97 -15.06
CA SER A 313 10.13 -9.54 -13.71
C SER A 313 10.98 -8.82 -12.67
N GLU A 314 11.95 -8.01 -13.08
CA GLU A 314 12.97 -7.41 -12.20
C GLU A 314 12.41 -6.45 -11.16
N SER A 315 11.28 -5.78 -11.45
CA SER A 315 10.64 -4.83 -10.52
C SER A 315 9.43 -5.43 -9.79
N MET A 316 9.11 -6.71 -10.01
CA MET A 316 7.92 -7.32 -9.41
C MET A 316 8.19 -7.68 -7.94
N ASN A 317 7.34 -7.18 -7.05
CA ASN A 317 7.36 -7.48 -5.62
C ASN A 317 5.94 -7.48 -5.04
N ALA A 318 5.80 -7.87 -3.77
CA ALA A 318 4.49 -7.99 -3.12
C ALA A 318 3.77 -6.64 -2.97
N LEU A 319 4.51 -5.53 -2.84
CA LEU A 319 3.90 -4.22 -2.70
C LEU A 319 3.16 -3.81 -3.97
N GLY A 320 3.70 -4.22 -5.13
CA GLY A 320 3.02 -4.09 -6.42
C GLY A 320 1.73 -4.93 -6.47
N ALA A 321 1.79 -6.20 -6.04
CA ALA A 321 0.61 -7.06 -6.00
C ALA A 321 -0.49 -6.50 -5.09
N LEU A 322 -0.10 -5.97 -3.92
CA LEU A 322 -1.02 -5.27 -3.01
C LEU A 322 -1.66 -4.02 -3.64
N ALA A 323 -0.89 -3.27 -4.42
CA ALA A 323 -1.38 -2.08 -5.12
C ALA A 323 -2.34 -2.44 -6.28
N TYR A 324 -2.10 -3.55 -6.95
CA TYR A 324 -3.03 -4.11 -7.93
C TYR A 324 -4.36 -4.46 -7.26
N ASP A 325 -4.33 -5.16 -6.14
CA ASP A 325 -5.52 -5.48 -5.34
C ASP A 325 -6.21 -4.21 -4.85
N ALA A 326 -5.47 -3.22 -4.33
CA ALA A 326 -6.03 -1.94 -3.88
C ALA A 326 -6.80 -1.21 -5.00
N MET A 327 -6.31 -1.24 -6.24
CA MET A 327 -7.02 -0.65 -7.39
C MET A 327 -8.34 -1.37 -7.67
N TYR A 328 -8.36 -2.69 -7.60
CA TYR A 328 -9.59 -3.46 -7.77
C TYR A 328 -10.57 -3.31 -6.59
N MET A 329 -10.06 -3.13 -5.37
CA MET A 329 -10.89 -2.79 -4.20
C MET A 329 -11.57 -1.42 -4.39
N VAL A 330 -10.82 -0.40 -4.83
CA VAL A 330 -11.37 0.92 -5.17
C VAL A 330 -12.41 0.82 -6.29
N LYS A 331 -12.12 0.04 -7.35
CA LYS A 331 -13.10 -0.23 -8.42
C LYS A 331 -14.39 -0.83 -7.85
N GLN A 332 -14.28 -1.89 -7.06
CA GLN A 332 -15.45 -2.55 -6.45
C GLN A 332 -16.25 -1.59 -5.57
N ALA A 333 -15.57 -0.70 -4.83
CA ALA A 333 -16.22 0.30 -3.99
C ALA A 333 -16.99 1.32 -4.82
N ILE A 334 -16.39 1.88 -5.88
CA ILE A 334 -17.08 2.83 -6.78
C ILE A 334 -18.27 2.19 -7.48
N GLU A 335 -18.13 0.94 -7.95
CA GLU A 335 -19.23 0.21 -8.58
C GLU A 335 -20.38 -0.07 -7.59
N LYS A 336 -20.07 -0.44 -6.33
CA LYS A 336 -21.05 -0.67 -5.27
C LYS A 336 -21.73 0.64 -4.83
N ALA A 337 -20.96 1.74 -4.77
CA ALA A 337 -21.47 3.08 -4.48
C ALA A 337 -22.37 3.63 -5.60
N GLY A 338 -22.16 3.19 -6.86
CA GLY A 338 -22.83 3.73 -8.04
C GLY A 338 -22.43 5.19 -8.34
N SER A 339 -21.37 5.70 -7.74
CA SER A 339 -20.90 7.10 -7.87
C SER A 339 -19.43 7.24 -7.48
N ILE A 340 -18.86 8.44 -7.75
CA ILE A 340 -17.54 8.84 -7.28
C ILE A 340 -17.62 9.78 -6.07
N ASP A 341 -18.75 9.83 -5.39
CA ASP A 341 -18.89 10.53 -4.12
C ASP A 341 -18.02 9.85 -3.04
N HIS A 342 -17.20 10.62 -2.36
CA HIS A 342 -16.18 10.09 -1.46
C HIS A 342 -16.80 9.35 -0.24
N GLU A 343 -17.91 9.87 0.32
CA GLU A 343 -18.59 9.24 1.43
C GLU A 343 -19.23 7.91 0.99
N ALA A 344 -19.84 7.88 -0.21
CA ALA A 344 -20.38 6.66 -0.76
C ALA A 344 -19.31 5.59 -1.06
N ILE A 345 -18.13 6.01 -1.53
CA ILE A 345 -16.99 5.10 -1.72
C ILE A 345 -16.51 4.56 -0.38
N ARG A 346 -16.36 5.42 0.67
CA ARG A 346 -15.97 5.04 2.01
C ARG A 346 -16.95 4.00 2.60
N ASP A 347 -18.24 4.24 2.49
CA ASP A 347 -19.28 3.33 2.97
C ASP A 347 -19.24 1.98 2.23
N ALA A 348 -18.93 2.01 0.94
CA ALA A 348 -18.76 0.81 0.14
C ALA A 348 -17.49 0.02 0.49
N MET A 349 -16.41 0.68 0.94
CA MET A 349 -15.19 0.05 1.42
C MET A 349 -15.36 -0.61 2.77
N SER A 350 -16.15 -0.04 3.67
CA SER A 350 -16.33 -0.54 5.03
C SER A 350 -16.86 -1.98 5.04
N GLY A 351 -16.12 -2.88 5.70
CA GLY A 351 -16.46 -4.30 5.76
C GLY A 351 -16.40 -5.03 4.41
N MET A 352 -15.68 -4.49 3.44
CA MET A 352 -15.54 -5.10 2.11
C MET A 352 -14.88 -6.47 2.22
N HIS A 353 -15.47 -7.45 1.53
CA HIS A 353 -14.82 -8.72 1.22
C HIS A 353 -14.26 -8.66 -0.20
N TYR A 354 -13.01 -9.05 -0.37
CA TYR A 354 -12.31 -9.04 -1.64
C TYR A 354 -11.39 -10.26 -1.77
N VAL A 355 -11.38 -10.89 -2.94
CA VAL A 355 -10.47 -11.99 -3.27
C VAL A 355 -9.56 -11.50 -4.39
N GLY A 356 -8.27 -11.41 -4.10
CA GLY A 356 -7.25 -10.85 -4.98
C GLY A 356 -6.00 -11.70 -5.10
N VAL A 357 -4.99 -11.09 -5.70
CA VAL A 357 -3.65 -11.69 -5.88
C VAL A 357 -2.99 -11.98 -4.54
N THR A 358 -3.21 -11.13 -3.55
CA THR A 358 -2.60 -11.25 -2.22
C THR A 358 -3.50 -11.98 -1.22
N GLY A 359 -4.54 -12.67 -1.72
CA GLY A 359 -5.37 -13.59 -0.95
C GLY A 359 -6.83 -13.20 -0.83
N ASP A 360 -7.54 -13.98 -0.04
CA ASP A 360 -8.92 -13.73 0.39
C ASP A 360 -8.88 -12.85 1.63
N MET A 361 -9.56 -11.71 1.60
CA MET A 361 -9.49 -10.72 2.68
C MET A 361 -10.86 -10.08 2.95
N THR A 362 -11.10 -9.80 4.23
CA THR A 362 -12.25 -9.00 4.67
C THR A 362 -11.73 -7.86 5.53
N LEU A 363 -12.12 -6.64 5.19
CA LEU A 363 -11.76 -5.47 5.97
C LEU A 363 -12.51 -5.48 7.30
N ASP A 364 -11.77 -5.33 8.41
CA ASP A 364 -12.34 -5.16 9.73
C ASP A 364 -12.93 -3.76 9.94
N GLU A 365 -13.42 -3.47 11.14
CA GLU A 365 -14.00 -2.17 11.50
C GLU A 365 -13.00 -0.99 11.42
N THR A 366 -11.71 -1.28 11.36
CA THR A 366 -10.64 -0.28 11.20
C THR A 366 -10.19 -0.12 9.76
N GLY A 367 -10.77 -0.83 8.79
CA GLY A 367 -10.32 -0.83 7.41
C GLY A 367 -9.05 -1.65 7.14
N THR A 368 -8.67 -2.54 8.08
CA THR A 368 -7.54 -3.47 7.93
C THR A 368 -8.05 -4.86 7.52
N PRO A 369 -7.43 -5.53 6.53
CA PRO A 369 -7.85 -6.87 6.15
C PRO A 369 -7.32 -7.94 7.11
N GLU A 370 -8.18 -8.91 7.44
CA GLU A 370 -7.74 -10.21 7.91
C GLU A 370 -7.30 -11.04 6.70
N LYS A 371 -6.05 -11.50 6.70
CA LYS A 371 -5.48 -12.29 5.59
C LYS A 371 -4.33 -13.19 6.06
N SER A 372 -3.95 -14.14 5.22
CA SER A 372 -2.83 -15.04 5.47
C SER A 372 -1.47 -14.35 5.27
N VAL A 373 -0.43 -14.96 5.83
CA VAL A 373 0.97 -14.56 5.63
C VAL A 373 1.74 -15.70 4.95
N ALA A 374 2.61 -15.34 4.01
CA ALA A 374 3.61 -16.25 3.47
C ALA A 374 4.94 -16.06 4.22
N ILE A 375 5.69 -17.14 4.46
CA ILE A 375 7.10 -17.05 4.87
C ILE A 375 7.94 -17.38 3.65
N LEU A 376 8.79 -16.46 3.24
CA LEU A 376 9.66 -16.63 2.10
C LEU A 376 11.13 -16.76 2.54
N THR A 377 11.94 -17.38 1.68
CA THR A 377 13.39 -17.48 1.81
C THR A 377 14.03 -17.42 0.44
N PHE A 378 15.34 -17.18 0.41
CA PHE A 378 16.12 -17.17 -0.82
C PHE A 378 16.69 -18.55 -1.13
N THR A 379 16.65 -18.96 -2.40
CA THR A 379 17.42 -20.12 -2.86
C THR A 379 18.89 -19.73 -3.02
N PRO A 380 19.83 -20.42 -2.37
CA PRO A 380 21.25 -20.04 -2.42
C PRO A 380 21.88 -20.16 -3.81
N SER A 381 21.26 -20.93 -4.72
CA SER A 381 21.80 -21.19 -6.06
C SER A 381 21.55 -20.07 -7.06
N ASP A 382 20.44 -19.36 -6.94
CA ASP A 382 20.00 -18.35 -7.93
C ASP A 382 19.28 -17.14 -7.29
N GLY A 383 19.19 -17.08 -5.95
CA GLY A 383 18.59 -15.97 -5.21
C GLY A 383 17.06 -15.86 -5.37
N LYS A 384 16.41 -16.84 -5.99
CA LYS A 384 14.95 -16.80 -6.12
C LYS A 384 14.25 -16.97 -4.80
N LEU A 385 13.09 -16.33 -4.68
CA LEU A 385 12.22 -16.48 -3.54
C LEU A 385 11.43 -17.78 -3.63
N VAL A 386 11.39 -18.52 -2.52
CA VAL A 386 10.58 -19.72 -2.37
C VAL A 386 9.80 -19.66 -1.05
N GLN A 387 8.59 -20.19 -1.05
CA GLN A 387 7.77 -20.26 0.15
C GLN A 387 8.19 -21.46 1.04
N LYS A 388 8.14 -21.25 2.36
CA LYS A 388 8.42 -22.24 3.38
C LYS A 388 7.16 -22.79 4.03
#